data_d22c34b3cfb7db5a2669c9423fbd6c9b
#
_entry.id   d22c34b3cfb7db5a2669c9423fbd6c9b
#
_cell.length_a   1.000
_cell.length_b   1.000
_cell.length_c   1.000
_cell.angle_alpha   90.00
_cell.angle_beta   90.00
_cell.angle_gamma   90.00
#
_symmetry.space_group_name_H-M   'P 1'
#
loop_
_entity.id
_entity.type
_entity.pdbx_description
1 polymer ?
#
loop_
_entity_poly.entity_id
_entity_poly.type
_entity_poly.pdbx_seq_one_letter_code
_entity_poly.pdbx_strand_id
1 'polypeptide(L)'
;MTKIENTDYDIQEFDLDDLVDALAENVKDDIKTFEDVVNLDGAVNREVYVGDICSGLGQTVEGYIRFWNKYDDKRNIPIEDRKPIKIYIDSNGGCLSDTFTMIDAIKLSKTPVWTICTGSAYSGGFFTFIAGHRRFAYDHASFLYHEGATATGADAGKFRNYAEFYQKELEQLKEVTLKYTKITWWNTFRRWIK
;
A
#
# COMPACT_ATOMS: atom_id res chain seq x y z
N MET A 1 30.07 20.65 13.87
CA MET A 1 29.18 19.52 14.24
C MET A 1 28.37 19.97 15.44
N THR A 2 27.16 20.45 15.21
CA THR A 2 26.27 20.95 16.26
C THR A 2 25.43 19.74 16.76
N LYS A 3 25.58 19.41 18.04
CA LYS A 3 24.73 18.39 18.69
C LYS A 3 23.28 18.91 18.67
N ILE A 4 22.39 18.11 18.10
CA ILE A 4 20.95 18.29 18.28
C ILE A 4 20.64 17.73 19.67
N GLU A 5 20.32 18.62 20.61
CA GLU A 5 19.80 18.23 21.91
C GLU A 5 18.41 17.64 21.71
N ASN A 6 18.21 16.44 22.25
CA ASN A 6 16.95 15.73 22.29
C ASN A 6 16.02 16.51 23.25
N THR A 7 15.17 17.35 22.70
CA THR A 7 14.04 17.88 23.46
C THR A 7 13.00 16.77 23.52
N ASP A 8 12.87 16.15 24.69
CA ASP A 8 11.74 15.29 25.03
C ASP A 8 10.46 16.13 24.91
N TYR A 9 9.80 16.02 23.74
CA TYR A 9 8.42 16.41 23.66
C TYR A 9 7.62 15.36 24.40
N ASP A 10 7.11 15.73 25.56
CA ASP A 10 6.06 15.02 26.30
C ASP A 10 4.82 14.97 25.35
N ILE A 11 4.79 13.97 24.49
CA ILE A 11 3.59 13.64 23.73
C ILE A 11 2.65 13.06 24.77
N GLN A 12 1.69 13.84 25.25
CA GLN A 12 0.59 13.36 26.06
C GLN A 12 0.07 12.07 25.42
N GLU A 13 0.00 11.04 26.25
CA GLU A 13 -0.42 9.70 25.85
C GLU A 13 -1.90 9.77 25.43
N PHE A 14 -2.13 10.00 24.14
CA PHE A 14 -3.47 9.89 23.56
C PHE A 14 -3.85 8.41 23.58
N ASP A 15 -4.83 8.06 24.40
CA ASP A 15 -5.48 6.76 24.30
C ASP A 15 -6.24 6.74 22.97
N LEU A 16 -6.07 5.67 22.19
CA LEU A 16 -6.73 5.56 20.89
C LEU A 16 -8.24 5.40 21.05
N ASP A 17 -8.68 4.80 22.14
CA ASP A 17 -10.10 4.66 22.44
C ASP A 17 -10.67 6.06 22.71
N ASP A 18 -9.95 6.92 23.46
CA ASP A 18 -10.28 8.34 23.64
C ASP A 18 -10.23 9.11 22.33
N LEU A 19 -9.28 8.80 21.42
CA LEU A 19 -9.20 9.42 20.11
C LEU A 19 -10.35 8.98 19.19
N VAL A 20 -10.71 7.70 19.22
CA VAL A 20 -11.85 7.15 18.46
C VAL A 20 -13.15 7.75 18.97
N ASP A 21 -13.32 7.85 20.30
CA ASP A 21 -14.50 8.47 20.91
C ASP A 21 -14.54 9.99 20.63
N ALA A 22 -13.41 10.68 20.75
CA ALA A 22 -13.30 12.11 20.41
C ALA A 22 -13.49 12.38 18.91
N LEU A 23 -12.99 11.50 18.04
CA LEU A 23 -13.26 11.57 16.59
C LEU A 23 -14.73 11.25 16.31
N ALA A 24 -15.31 10.26 16.96
CA ALA A 24 -16.73 9.93 16.80
C ALA A 24 -17.65 11.06 17.27
N GLU A 25 -17.29 11.78 18.33
CA GLU A 25 -18.05 12.95 18.81
C GLU A 25 -17.82 14.20 17.93
N ASN A 26 -16.57 14.49 17.56
CA ASN A 26 -16.25 15.69 16.76
C ASN A 26 -16.57 15.53 15.26
N VAL A 27 -16.60 14.30 14.74
CA VAL A 27 -16.88 14.02 13.34
C VAL A 27 -18.38 13.86 13.06
N LYS A 28 -19.25 13.75 14.10
CA LYS A 28 -20.70 13.68 13.90
C LYS A 28 -21.27 14.81 13.06
N ASP A 29 -20.74 16.02 13.21
CA ASP A 29 -21.17 17.18 12.45
C ASP A 29 -20.52 17.29 11.06
N ASP A 30 -19.42 16.57 10.83
CA ASP A 30 -18.66 16.54 9.56
C ASP A 30 -19.03 15.34 8.68
N ILE A 31 -19.65 14.29 9.24
CA ILE A 31 -20.17 13.15 8.46
C ILE A 31 -21.40 13.61 7.69
N LYS A 32 -21.18 13.91 6.41
CA LYS A 32 -22.24 14.42 5.50
C LYS A 32 -22.65 13.41 4.45
N THR A 33 -21.84 12.39 4.23
CA THR A 33 -22.03 11.43 3.16
C THR A 33 -21.91 10.00 3.68
N PHE A 34 -22.48 9.04 2.93
CA PHE A 34 -22.28 7.62 3.19
C PHE A 34 -20.81 7.21 3.06
N GLU A 35 -20.06 7.89 2.18
CA GLU A 35 -18.62 7.68 2.00
C GLU A 35 -17.83 8.03 3.27
N ASP A 36 -18.18 9.12 3.96
CA ASP A 36 -17.56 9.50 5.23
C ASP A 36 -17.77 8.43 6.30
N VAL A 37 -18.96 7.83 6.36
CA VAL A 37 -19.26 6.73 7.28
C VAL A 37 -18.41 5.50 6.97
N VAL A 38 -18.30 5.12 5.69
CA VAL A 38 -17.50 3.95 5.26
C VAL A 38 -16.02 4.17 5.57
N ASN A 39 -15.51 5.38 5.34
CA ASN A 39 -14.11 5.71 5.61
C ASN A 39 -13.78 5.67 7.12
N LEU A 40 -14.69 6.16 7.97
CA LEU A 40 -14.53 6.10 9.43
C LEU A 40 -14.59 4.66 9.94
N ASP A 41 -15.58 3.88 9.48
CA ASP A 41 -15.69 2.46 9.83
C ASP A 41 -14.45 1.70 9.39
N GLY A 42 -13.97 1.92 8.18
CA GLY A 42 -12.74 1.33 7.67
C GLY A 42 -11.52 1.69 8.53
N ALA A 43 -11.41 2.95 8.95
CA ALA A 43 -10.30 3.38 9.80
C ALA A 43 -10.27 2.65 11.15
N VAL A 44 -11.43 2.50 11.81
CA VAL A 44 -11.57 1.80 13.09
C VAL A 44 -11.32 0.28 12.93
N ASN A 45 -11.77 -0.31 11.83
CA ASN A 45 -11.68 -1.74 11.56
C ASN A 45 -10.35 -2.19 10.92
N ARG A 46 -9.37 -1.29 10.82
CA ARG A 46 -8.07 -1.52 10.15
C ARG A 46 -8.22 -1.84 8.67
N GLU A 47 -9.13 -1.16 8.02
CA GLU A 47 -9.44 -1.33 6.60
C GLU A 47 -9.06 -0.07 5.82
N VAL A 48 -8.39 -0.24 4.70
CA VAL A 48 -8.05 0.85 3.77
C VAL A 48 -8.37 0.43 2.34
N TYR A 49 -8.85 1.37 1.54
CA TYR A 49 -9.22 1.14 0.15
C TYR A 49 -8.18 1.73 -0.79
N VAL A 50 -7.78 0.93 -1.78
CA VAL A 50 -6.83 1.30 -2.82
C VAL A 50 -7.52 1.24 -4.17
N GLY A 51 -7.85 2.41 -4.70
CA GLY A 51 -8.28 2.64 -6.07
C GLY A 51 -7.08 2.85 -7.00
N ASP A 52 -7.26 3.66 -8.04
CA ASP A 52 -6.17 4.00 -8.95
C ASP A 52 -5.04 4.73 -8.21
N ILE A 53 -3.81 4.29 -8.46
CA ILE A 53 -2.64 4.73 -7.71
C ILE A 53 -2.17 6.09 -8.22
N CYS A 54 -2.68 7.15 -7.61
CA CYS A 54 -2.22 8.52 -7.83
C CYS A 54 -1.09 8.91 -6.87
N SER A 55 -0.43 10.02 -7.16
CA SER A 55 0.66 10.54 -6.33
C SER A 55 0.20 10.80 -4.89
N GLY A 56 0.93 10.26 -3.92
CA GLY A 56 0.69 10.39 -2.49
C GLY A 56 -0.12 9.24 -1.86
N LEU A 57 -0.78 8.39 -2.66
CA LEU A 57 -1.52 7.25 -2.12
C LEU A 57 -0.61 6.26 -1.38
N GLY A 58 0.60 6.03 -1.91
CA GLY A 58 1.59 5.18 -1.27
C GLY A 58 1.97 5.65 0.13
N GLN A 59 2.15 6.96 0.32
CA GLN A 59 2.44 7.56 1.62
C GLN A 59 1.25 7.44 2.59
N THR A 60 0.03 7.58 2.09
CA THR A 60 -1.18 7.43 2.89
C THR A 60 -1.30 5.99 3.43
N VAL A 61 -1.14 5.00 2.56
CA VAL A 61 -1.21 3.58 2.94
C VAL A 61 -0.05 3.20 3.86
N GLU A 62 1.18 3.69 3.60
CA GLU A 62 2.34 3.50 4.48
C GLU A 62 2.07 4.06 5.87
N GLY A 63 1.60 5.30 5.95
CA GLY A 63 1.27 5.97 7.21
C GLY A 63 0.23 5.20 8.01
N TYR A 64 -0.78 4.65 7.34
CA TYR A 64 -1.81 3.81 7.94
C TYR A 64 -1.24 2.50 8.51
N ILE A 65 -0.42 1.79 7.73
CA ILE A 65 0.25 0.56 8.18
C ILE A 65 1.18 0.86 9.36
N ARG A 66 1.97 1.94 9.29
CA ARG A 66 2.88 2.36 10.34
C ARG A 66 2.14 2.74 11.62
N PHE A 67 0.99 3.41 11.52
CA PHE A 67 0.14 3.74 12.65
C PHE A 67 -0.27 2.48 13.42
N TRP A 68 -0.85 1.48 12.74
CA TRP A 68 -1.31 0.26 13.38
C TRP A 68 -0.18 -0.60 13.95
N ASN A 69 1.00 -0.61 13.31
CA ASN A 69 2.18 -1.25 13.89
C ASN A 69 2.59 -0.61 15.21
N LYS A 70 2.63 0.74 15.27
CA LYS A 70 2.94 1.47 16.50
C LYS A 70 1.90 1.24 17.59
N TYR A 71 0.63 1.20 17.22
CA TYR A 71 -0.47 0.91 18.14
C TYR A 71 -0.30 -0.46 18.81
N ASP A 72 -0.08 -1.50 17.99
CA ASP A 72 0.12 -2.86 18.48
C ASP A 72 1.41 -2.98 19.32
N ASP A 73 2.50 -2.34 18.90
CA ASP A 73 3.78 -2.33 19.64
C ASP A 73 3.62 -1.65 21.00
N LYS A 74 2.93 -0.49 21.10
CA LYS A 74 2.69 0.21 22.38
C LYS A 74 1.86 -0.61 23.36
N ARG A 75 0.93 -1.40 22.88
CA ARG A 75 0.08 -2.29 23.70
C ARG A 75 0.70 -3.64 23.97
N ASN A 76 1.93 -3.86 23.51
CA ASN A 76 2.64 -5.14 23.64
C ASN A 76 1.83 -6.33 23.11
N ILE A 77 1.05 -6.11 22.04
CA ILE A 77 0.26 -7.20 21.43
C ILE A 77 1.21 -8.12 20.67
N PRO A 78 1.27 -9.42 21.03
CA PRO A 78 2.07 -10.40 20.31
C PRO A 78 1.69 -10.45 18.83
N ILE A 79 2.66 -10.71 17.95
CA ILE A 79 2.43 -10.66 16.49
C ILE A 79 1.30 -11.62 16.05
N GLU A 80 1.23 -12.79 16.67
CA GLU A 80 0.21 -13.82 16.43
C GLU A 80 -1.20 -13.39 16.83
N ASP A 81 -1.34 -12.45 17.76
CA ASP A 81 -2.64 -11.96 18.27
C ASP A 81 -3.07 -10.64 17.63
N ARG A 82 -2.22 -10.05 16.78
CA ARG A 82 -2.53 -8.78 16.10
C ARG A 82 -3.65 -8.95 15.09
N LYS A 83 -4.67 -8.09 15.19
CA LYS A 83 -5.69 -7.98 14.15
C LYS A 83 -5.05 -7.54 12.82
N PRO A 84 -5.34 -8.21 11.70
CA PRO A 84 -4.74 -7.83 10.42
C PRO A 84 -5.23 -6.46 9.94
N ILE A 85 -4.33 -5.75 9.27
CA ILE A 85 -4.68 -4.60 8.44
C ILE A 85 -5.19 -5.16 7.12
N LYS A 86 -6.34 -4.71 6.65
CA LYS A 86 -6.94 -5.16 5.39
C LYS A 86 -6.85 -4.07 4.35
N ILE A 87 -6.29 -4.38 3.20
CA ILE A 87 -6.21 -3.49 2.04
C ILE A 87 -7.14 -4.02 0.97
N TYR A 88 -8.26 -3.32 0.74
CA TYR A 88 -9.19 -3.62 -0.33
C TYR A 88 -8.74 -2.93 -1.61
N ILE A 89 -8.64 -3.69 -2.69
CA ILE A 89 -8.06 -3.23 -3.96
C ILE A 89 -9.08 -3.38 -5.08
N ASP A 90 -9.38 -2.24 -5.73
CA ASP A 90 -10.04 -2.17 -7.02
C ASP A 90 -9.34 -1.08 -7.84
N SER A 91 -8.29 -1.46 -8.57
CA SER A 91 -7.29 -0.54 -9.11
C SER A 91 -6.83 -0.93 -10.51
N ASN A 92 -6.82 0.05 -11.41
CA ASN A 92 -6.17 -0.08 -12.72
C ASN A 92 -4.62 0.09 -12.64
N GLY A 93 -4.10 0.41 -11.46
CA GLY A 93 -2.69 0.70 -11.25
C GLY A 93 -2.40 2.19 -11.21
N GLY A 94 -1.19 2.58 -11.57
CA GLY A 94 -0.79 3.99 -11.64
C GLY A 94 0.67 4.25 -11.25
N CYS A 95 0.91 5.18 -10.34
CA CYS A 95 2.23 5.69 -9.98
C CYS A 95 3.16 4.58 -9.43
N LEU A 96 4.30 4.41 -10.07
CA LEU A 96 5.25 3.34 -9.73
C LEU A 96 5.91 3.56 -8.37
N SER A 97 6.31 4.80 -8.04
CA SER A 97 6.93 5.12 -6.74
C SER A 97 5.96 4.85 -5.57
N ASP A 98 4.69 5.21 -5.74
CA ASP A 98 3.66 4.92 -4.72
C ASP A 98 3.40 3.41 -4.59
N THR A 99 3.45 2.68 -5.72
CA THR A 99 3.36 1.22 -5.73
C THR A 99 4.50 0.59 -4.91
N PHE A 100 5.74 1.01 -5.13
CA PHE A 100 6.88 0.53 -4.33
C PHE A 100 6.75 0.87 -2.86
N THR A 101 6.31 2.09 -2.53
CA THR A 101 6.08 2.50 -1.14
C THR A 101 5.07 1.57 -0.45
N MET A 102 3.96 1.23 -1.12
CA MET A 102 2.99 0.28 -0.58
C MET A 102 3.55 -1.14 -0.42
N ILE A 103 4.28 -1.64 -1.43
CA ILE A 103 4.93 -2.96 -1.37
C ILE A 103 5.85 -3.05 -0.15
N ASP A 104 6.71 -2.06 0.02
CA ASP A 104 7.69 -2.05 1.11
C ASP A 104 7.03 -1.88 2.48
N ALA A 105 6.02 -1.01 2.59
CA ALA A 105 5.25 -0.86 3.81
C ALA A 105 4.56 -2.16 4.24
N ILE A 106 3.95 -2.88 3.30
CA ILE A 106 3.33 -4.18 3.55
C ILE A 106 4.38 -5.19 4.04
N LYS A 107 5.52 -5.27 3.36
CA LYS A 107 6.57 -6.25 3.69
C LYS A 107 7.28 -5.98 5.00
N LEU A 108 7.46 -4.73 5.37
CA LEU A 108 8.12 -4.32 6.62
C LEU A 108 7.17 -4.33 7.81
N SER A 109 5.87 -4.50 7.58
CA SER A 109 4.87 -4.54 8.62
C SER A 109 5.01 -5.79 9.49
N LYS A 110 5.12 -5.59 10.81
CA LYS A 110 5.04 -6.67 11.81
C LYS A 110 3.59 -7.13 12.00
N THR A 111 2.64 -6.19 11.94
CA THR A 111 1.21 -6.49 11.97
C THR A 111 0.81 -7.12 10.63
N PRO A 112 0.10 -8.26 10.65
CA PRO A 112 -0.31 -8.92 9.41
C PRO A 112 -1.09 -7.97 8.48
N VAL A 113 -0.71 -7.94 7.20
CA VAL A 113 -1.43 -7.18 6.17
C VAL A 113 -2.07 -8.15 5.19
N TRP A 114 -3.38 -8.06 5.04
CA TRP A 114 -4.17 -8.84 4.08
C TRP A 114 -4.57 -7.96 2.91
N THR A 115 -4.40 -8.46 1.72
CA THR A 115 -4.86 -7.77 0.52
C THR A 115 -6.06 -8.50 -0.06
N ILE A 116 -7.10 -7.76 -0.38
CA ILE A 116 -8.37 -8.27 -0.87
C ILE A 116 -8.69 -7.59 -2.21
N CYS A 117 -8.65 -8.32 -3.31
CA CYS A 117 -9.08 -7.79 -4.61
C CYS A 117 -10.61 -7.91 -4.71
N THR A 118 -11.28 -6.77 -4.82
CA THR A 118 -12.74 -6.70 -4.88
C THR A 118 -13.29 -6.59 -6.32
N GLY A 119 -12.48 -6.07 -7.24
CA GLY A 119 -12.83 -5.91 -8.66
C GLY A 119 -11.62 -6.16 -9.53
N SER A 120 -10.76 -5.17 -9.69
CA SER A 120 -9.55 -5.25 -10.51
C SER A 120 -8.28 -5.03 -9.67
N ALA A 121 -7.24 -5.78 -9.99
CA ALA A 121 -5.88 -5.51 -9.51
C ALA A 121 -4.94 -5.54 -10.72
N TYR A 122 -4.77 -4.39 -11.37
CA TYR A 122 -3.99 -4.25 -12.58
C TYR A 122 -2.72 -3.45 -12.33
N SER A 123 -1.64 -3.79 -13.04
CA SER A 123 -0.40 -3.01 -13.00
C SER A 123 0.09 -2.79 -11.56
N GLY A 124 0.25 -1.56 -11.10
CA GLY A 124 0.58 -1.21 -9.71
C GLY A 124 -0.33 -1.86 -8.67
N GLY A 125 -1.65 -1.95 -8.96
CA GLY A 125 -2.61 -2.65 -8.10
C GLY A 125 -2.31 -4.15 -7.96
N PHE A 126 -1.87 -4.80 -9.04
CA PHE A 126 -1.43 -6.20 -9.00
C PHE A 126 -0.20 -6.39 -8.10
N PHE A 127 0.79 -5.52 -8.22
CA PHE A 127 2.00 -5.60 -7.39
C PHE A 127 1.70 -5.34 -5.91
N THR A 128 0.84 -4.40 -5.61
CA THR A 128 0.35 -4.16 -4.24
C THR A 128 -0.39 -5.38 -3.71
N PHE A 129 -1.25 -6.00 -4.52
CA PHE A 129 -2.00 -7.19 -4.15
C PHE A 129 -1.09 -8.37 -3.80
N ILE A 130 -0.07 -8.67 -4.63
CA ILE A 130 0.82 -9.80 -4.39
C ILE A 130 1.77 -9.61 -3.21
N ALA A 131 1.95 -8.38 -2.73
CA ALA A 131 2.77 -8.06 -1.56
C ALA A 131 2.10 -8.49 -0.24
N GLY A 132 0.78 -8.67 -0.19
CA GLY A 132 0.05 -9.04 1.00
C GLY A 132 0.53 -10.33 1.67
N HIS A 133 0.58 -10.34 3.00
CA HIS A 133 0.93 -11.54 3.79
C HIS A 133 -0.10 -12.65 3.60
N ARG A 134 -1.37 -12.29 3.45
CA ARG A 134 -2.46 -13.16 2.96
C ARG A 134 -3.22 -12.41 1.87
N ARG A 135 -3.73 -13.15 0.90
CA ARG A 135 -4.37 -12.62 -0.30
C ARG A 135 -5.71 -13.27 -0.51
N PHE A 136 -6.71 -12.44 -0.76
CA PHE A 136 -8.09 -12.86 -1.02
C PHE A 136 -8.58 -12.17 -2.29
N ALA A 137 -9.50 -12.78 -2.99
CA ALA A 137 -10.11 -12.18 -4.16
C ALA A 137 -11.59 -12.55 -4.21
N TYR A 138 -12.43 -11.65 -4.69
CA TYR A 138 -13.81 -11.94 -5.01
C TYR A 138 -13.89 -12.81 -6.26
N ASP A 139 -14.97 -13.54 -6.43
CA ASP A 139 -15.15 -14.52 -7.51
C ASP A 139 -14.96 -13.92 -8.92
N HIS A 140 -15.35 -12.66 -9.09
CA HIS A 140 -15.21 -11.94 -10.36
C HIS A 140 -14.00 -11.01 -10.42
N ALA A 141 -13.09 -11.09 -9.44
CA ALA A 141 -11.88 -10.28 -9.45
C ALA A 141 -10.97 -10.65 -10.61
N SER A 142 -10.36 -9.65 -11.22
CA SER A 142 -9.47 -9.80 -12.37
C SER A 142 -8.08 -9.23 -12.09
N PHE A 143 -7.08 -9.83 -12.71
CA PHE A 143 -5.68 -9.49 -12.48
C PHE A 143 -4.96 -9.23 -13.80
N LEU A 144 -4.17 -8.15 -13.85
CA LEU A 144 -3.34 -7.84 -15.00
C LEU A 144 -1.91 -7.54 -14.57
N TYR A 145 -1.00 -8.41 -15.02
CA TYR A 145 0.43 -8.16 -14.99
C TYR A 145 0.90 -7.60 -16.33
N HIS A 146 1.62 -6.50 -16.31
CA HIS A 146 2.36 -5.98 -17.46
C HIS A 146 3.60 -5.20 -16.97
N GLU A 147 4.58 -5.00 -17.84
CA GLU A 147 5.82 -4.29 -17.51
C GLU A 147 5.64 -2.77 -17.37
N GLY A 148 4.41 -2.28 -17.55
CA GLY A 148 4.10 -0.87 -17.46
C GLY A 148 4.41 -0.12 -18.76
N ALA A 149 4.11 1.17 -18.75
CA ALA A 149 4.42 2.10 -19.83
C ALA A 149 4.87 3.43 -19.22
N THR A 150 5.84 4.07 -19.86
CA THR A 150 6.30 5.39 -19.45
C THR A 150 6.52 6.26 -20.67
N ALA A 151 6.40 7.58 -20.48
CA ALA A 151 6.73 8.55 -21.50
C ALA A 151 7.50 9.71 -20.85
N THR A 152 8.54 10.18 -21.52
CA THR A 152 9.30 11.35 -21.08
C THR A 152 9.74 12.17 -22.29
N GLY A 153 9.66 13.49 -22.14
CA GLY A 153 10.25 14.44 -23.10
C GLY A 153 11.55 14.98 -22.53
N ALA A 154 12.68 14.59 -23.12
CA ALA A 154 14.00 15.01 -22.67
C ALA A 154 15.00 15.03 -23.84
N ASP A 155 16.14 15.74 -23.65
CA ASP A 155 17.27 15.60 -24.56
C ASP A 155 17.84 14.15 -24.54
N ALA A 156 18.58 13.78 -25.57
CA ALA A 156 19.04 12.41 -25.79
C ALA A 156 19.83 11.82 -24.61
N GLY A 157 20.59 12.65 -23.88
CA GLY A 157 21.37 12.20 -22.70
C GLY A 157 20.47 11.90 -21.51
N LYS A 158 19.55 12.80 -21.21
CA LYS A 158 18.56 12.61 -20.13
C LYS A 158 17.61 11.46 -20.42
N PHE A 159 17.19 11.34 -21.68
CA PHE A 159 16.33 10.23 -22.10
C PHE A 159 16.99 8.88 -21.85
N ARG A 160 18.27 8.73 -22.18
CA ARG A 160 19.03 7.49 -21.92
C ARG A 160 19.09 7.17 -20.42
N ASN A 161 19.46 8.15 -19.60
CA ASN A 161 19.52 7.96 -18.14
C ASN A 161 18.16 7.58 -17.54
N TYR A 162 17.08 8.19 -18.04
CA TYR A 162 15.73 7.86 -17.62
C TYR A 162 15.33 6.43 -18.02
N ALA A 163 15.65 6.01 -19.24
CA ALA A 163 15.38 4.65 -19.71
C ALA A 163 16.14 3.60 -18.89
N GLU A 164 17.41 3.85 -18.57
CA GLU A 164 18.22 2.97 -17.71
C GLU A 164 17.68 2.90 -16.28
N PHE A 165 17.22 4.03 -15.72
CA PHE A 165 16.58 4.07 -14.41
C PHE A 165 15.28 3.26 -14.41
N TYR A 166 14.41 3.50 -15.38
CA TYR A 166 13.13 2.80 -15.50
C TYR A 166 13.30 1.29 -15.68
N GLN A 167 14.31 0.88 -16.46
CA GLN A 167 14.66 -0.54 -16.61
C GLN A 167 14.98 -1.21 -15.27
N LYS A 168 15.70 -0.54 -14.38
CA LYS A 168 15.99 -1.06 -13.03
C LYS A 168 14.73 -1.21 -12.18
N GLU A 169 13.82 -0.26 -12.26
CA GLU A 169 12.53 -0.36 -11.56
C GLU A 169 11.70 -1.56 -12.07
N LEU A 170 11.70 -1.80 -13.37
CA LEU A 170 11.02 -2.97 -13.96
C LEU A 170 11.63 -4.30 -13.50
N GLU A 171 12.96 -4.38 -13.40
CA GLU A 171 13.62 -5.58 -12.85
C GLU A 171 13.22 -5.82 -11.38
N GLN A 172 13.09 -4.78 -10.56
CA GLN A 172 12.61 -4.91 -9.18
C GLN A 172 11.17 -5.45 -9.13
N LEU A 173 10.26 -4.95 -9.98
CA LEU A 173 8.89 -5.48 -10.08
C LEU A 173 8.86 -6.94 -10.50
N LYS A 174 9.73 -7.33 -11.42
CA LYS A 174 9.87 -8.71 -11.86
C LYS A 174 10.35 -9.62 -10.70
N GLU A 175 11.34 -9.18 -9.92
CA GLU A 175 11.80 -9.89 -8.73
C GLU A 175 10.68 -10.08 -7.71
N VAL A 176 9.89 -9.03 -7.44
CA VAL A 176 8.71 -9.08 -6.58
C VAL A 176 7.71 -10.13 -7.10
N THR A 177 7.43 -10.12 -8.40
CA THR A 177 6.50 -11.06 -9.02
C THR A 177 6.96 -12.50 -8.88
N LEU A 178 8.21 -12.79 -9.21
CA LEU A 178 8.79 -14.13 -9.12
C LEU A 178 8.82 -14.64 -7.67
N LYS A 179 9.08 -13.74 -6.72
CA LYS A 179 9.17 -14.10 -5.29
C LYS A 179 7.80 -14.45 -4.68
N TYR A 180 6.74 -13.73 -5.06
CA TYR A 180 5.44 -13.79 -4.37
C TYR A 180 4.34 -14.50 -5.16
N THR A 181 4.64 -14.97 -6.37
CA THR A 181 3.69 -15.71 -7.21
C THR A 181 4.29 -17.01 -7.74
N LYS A 182 3.44 -17.84 -8.34
CA LYS A 182 3.89 -19.01 -9.12
C LYS A 182 4.12 -18.67 -10.60
N ILE A 183 4.13 -17.39 -10.96
CA ILE A 183 4.46 -16.96 -12.31
C ILE A 183 5.94 -17.21 -12.54
N THR A 184 6.27 -17.99 -13.57
CA THR A 184 7.65 -18.26 -13.97
C THR A 184 8.01 -17.38 -15.16
N TRP A 185 9.30 -17.09 -15.33
CA TRP A 185 9.82 -16.32 -16.46
C TRP A 185 9.33 -16.87 -17.82
N TRP A 186 9.23 -18.18 -17.96
CA TRP A 186 8.69 -18.85 -19.16
C TRP A 186 7.21 -18.52 -19.42
N ASN A 187 6.41 -18.38 -18.40
CA ASN A 187 4.98 -18.05 -18.54
C ASN A 187 4.76 -16.58 -18.93
N THR A 188 5.65 -15.70 -18.49
CA THR A 188 5.64 -14.27 -18.88
C THR A 188 6.04 -14.11 -20.34
N PHE A 189 7.10 -14.78 -20.77
CA PHE A 189 7.60 -14.70 -22.16
C PHE A 189 6.64 -15.32 -23.19
N ARG A 190 5.95 -16.42 -22.85
CA ARG A 190 4.99 -17.08 -23.77
C ARG A 190 3.74 -16.24 -24.10
N ARG A 191 3.33 -15.32 -23.25
CA ARG A 191 2.18 -14.46 -23.53
C ARG A 191 2.48 -13.30 -24.48
N TRP A 192 3.74 -13.00 -24.70
CA TRP A 192 4.19 -11.96 -25.65
C TRP A 192 4.38 -12.45 -27.08
N ILE A 193 4.40 -13.76 -27.32
CA ILE A 193 4.63 -14.35 -28.65
C ILE A 193 3.32 -14.83 -29.30
N LYS A 194 2.18 -14.59 -28.68
CA LYS A 194 0.86 -14.77 -29.28
C LYS A 194 0.19 -13.43 -29.47
#